data_0570d888afc6211e051f623774c95818
#
_entry.id   0570d888afc6211e051f623774c95818
#
_cell.length_a   1.000
_cell.length_b   1.000
_cell.length_c   1.000
_cell.angle_alpha   90.00
_cell.angle_beta   90.00
_cell.angle_gamma   90.00
#
_symmetry.space_group_name_H-M   'P 1'
#
loop_
_entity.id
_entity.type
_entity.pdbx_description
1 polymer ?
#
loop_
_entity_poly.entity_id
_entity_poly.type
_entity_poly.pdbx_seq_one_letter_code
_entity_poly.pdbx_strand_id
1 'polypeptide(L)'
;MQVLSNQLVAAIERDGGTVLTKHRVTKLQPGSSGWQVTISTGKGTEHQRSSRDVVCSLPPQCLQELIEPDQLPQGYRKRLDNLHEPSGALVLYGAVRRDALPHSCPGHLQRGCASPGPLFVSISREGDGRAPQGQATLIASVFTPTGDWCRLPEPEYQQRKTEMLKLIQAELNRWLSLEDDAWLHAELATPRGFAGWTGRPNGMVGGLGQHPSRFGPFGLAGRTPMPGLWLCGDSLHPGEGTAGVSLSALNACRQLKAERGQPLSFRS
;
A
#
# COMPACT_ATOMS: atom_id res chain seq x y z
N MET A 1 2.37 12.23 6.05
CA MET A 1 1.21 11.42 5.61
C MET A 1 0.00 11.57 6.54
N GLN A 2 0.16 11.56 7.87
CA GLN A 2 -0.96 11.72 8.82
C GLN A 2 -1.81 12.96 8.56
N VAL A 3 -1.19 14.11 8.27
CA VAL A 3 -1.89 15.36 7.97
C VAL A 3 -2.82 15.20 6.77
N LEU A 4 -2.33 14.55 5.69
CA LEU A 4 -3.14 14.29 4.49
C LEU A 4 -4.35 13.40 4.81
N SER A 5 -4.14 12.31 5.55
CA SER A 5 -5.24 11.41 5.96
C SER A 5 -6.28 12.13 6.81
N ASN A 6 -5.83 12.95 7.79
CA ASN A 6 -6.74 13.72 8.64
C ASN A 6 -7.56 14.74 7.82
N GLN A 7 -6.95 15.40 6.83
CA GLN A 7 -7.66 16.36 5.97
C GLN A 7 -8.71 15.67 5.09
N LEU A 8 -8.40 14.47 4.58
CA LEU A 8 -9.37 13.68 3.81
C LEU A 8 -10.53 13.20 4.68
N VAL A 9 -10.28 12.74 5.91
CA VAL A 9 -11.33 12.38 6.87
C VAL A 9 -12.22 13.59 7.16
N ALA A 10 -11.63 14.74 7.50
CA ALA A 10 -12.37 15.97 7.77
C ALA A 10 -13.23 16.42 6.57
N ALA A 11 -12.72 16.24 5.34
CA ALA A 11 -13.50 16.54 4.14
C ALA A 11 -14.70 15.61 3.95
N ILE A 12 -14.54 14.32 4.20
CA ILE A 12 -15.63 13.34 4.15
C ILE A 12 -16.72 13.70 5.17
N GLU A 13 -16.34 13.98 6.41
CA GLU A 13 -17.25 14.31 7.50
C GLU A 13 -17.97 15.64 7.28
N ARG A 14 -17.27 16.65 6.81
CA ARG A 14 -17.84 17.97 6.43
C ARG A 14 -18.94 17.81 5.36
N ASP A 15 -18.75 16.89 4.43
CA ASP A 15 -19.69 16.64 3.34
C ASP A 15 -20.77 15.61 3.72
N GLY A 16 -20.92 15.29 5.03
CA GLY A 16 -21.96 14.39 5.56
C GLY A 16 -21.65 12.90 5.47
N GLY A 17 -20.43 12.55 5.10
CA GLY A 17 -19.96 11.17 5.11
C GLY A 17 -19.54 10.71 6.50
N THR A 18 -19.22 9.42 6.63
CA THR A 18 -18.76 8.82 7.89
C THR A 18 -17.55 7.95 7.65
N VAL A 19 -16.53 8.08 8.49
CA VAL A 19 -15.36 7.21 8.48
C VAL A 19 -15.43 6.26 9.69
N LEU A 20 -15.50 4.96 9.42
CA LEU A 20 -15.60 3.92 10.46
C LEU A 20 -14.28 3.15 10.51
N THR A 21 -13.46 3.42 11.49
CA THR A 21 -12.26 2.63 11.81
C THR A 21 -12.63 1.39 12.64
N LYS A 22 -11.76 0.35 12.63
CA LYS A 22 -12.01 -0.92 13.31
C LYS A 22 -13.28 -1.65 12.84
N HIS A 23 -13.69 -1.37 11.60
CA HIS A 23 -14.80 -2.00 10.91
C HIS A 23 -14.25 -2.74 9.69
N ARG A 24 -14.26 -4.05 9.73
CA ARG A 24 -13.75 -4.89 8.62
C ARG A 24 -14.93 -5.40 7.80
N VAL A 25 -14.93 -5.11 6.51
CA VAL A 25 -15.85 -5.77 5.58
C VAL A 25 -15.39 -7.21 5.42
N THR A 26 -16.29 -8.15 5.70
CA THR A 26 -16.03 -9.60 5.63
C THR A 26 -16.74 -10.27 4.47
N LYS A 27 -17.82 -9.65 3.95
CA LYS A 27 -18.57 -10.20 2.82
C LYS A 27 -19.27 -9.11 2.03
N LEU A 28 -19.32 -9.30 0.71
CA LEU A 28 -20.08 -8.52 -0.23
C LEU A 28 -21.03 -9.46 -0.99
N GLN A 29 -22.33 -9.19 -0.96
CA GLN A 29 -23.35 -9.98 -1.66
C GLN A 29 -24.17 -9.05 -2.57
N PRO A 30 -24.32 -9.39 -3.87
CA PRO A 30 -25.23 -8.64 -4.73
C PRO A 30 -26.67 -8.81 -4.23
N GLY A 31 -27.41 -7.71 -4.19
CA GLY A 31 -28.83 -7.65 -3.84
C GLY A 31 -29.67 -7.13 -4.99
N SER A 32 -30.97 -7.02 -4.81
CA SER A 32 -31.92 -6.56 -5.84
C SER A 32 -31.69 -5.11 -6.28
N SER A 33 -31.13 -4.26 -5.42
CA SER A 33 -30.95 -2.82 -5.69
C SER A 33 -29.55 -2.32 -5.33
N GLY A 34 -28.56 -3.20 -5.28
CA GLY A 34 -27.19 -2.86 -4.89
C GLY A 34 -26.51 -4.01 -4.17
N TRP A 35 -25.83 -3.71 -3.08
CA TRP A 35 -24.98 -4.62 -2.35
C TRP A 35 -25.36 -4.73 -0.89
N GLN A 36 -25.31 -5.94 -0.35
CA GLN A 36 -25.30 -6.20 1.08
C GLN A 36 -23.85 -6.32 1.53
N VAL A 37 -23.45 -5.51 2.50
CA VAL A 37 -22.10 -5.42 3.04
C VAL A 37 -22.13 -5.94 4.47
N THR A 38 -21.46 -7.08 4.71
CA THR A 38 -21.28 -7.61 6.07
C THR A 38 -20.03 -7.00 6.67
N ILE A 39 -20.14 -6.49 7.88
CA ILE A 39 -19.10 -5.75 8.57
C ILE A 39 -18.88 -6.39 9.95
N SER A 40 -17.64 -6.78 10.23
CA SER A 40 -17.21 -7.22 11.56
C SER A 40 -16.53 -6.09 12.32
N THR A 41 -16.90 -5.90 13.57
CA THR A 41 -16.23 -4.95 14.46
C THR A 41 -15.18 -5.64 15.31
N GLY A 42 -14.23 -4.88 15.87
CA GLY A 42 -13.17 -5.43 16.72
C GLY A 42 -13.66 -6.16 17.99
N LYS A 43 -14.98 -6.15 18.25
CA LYS A 43 -15.64 -6.91 19.33
C LYS A 43 -16.27 -8.23 18.85
N GLY A 44 -16.02 -8.63 17.59
CA GLY A 44 -16.59 -9.84 17.01
C GLY A 44 -18.08 -9.76 16.64
N THR A 45 -18.69 -8.58 16.75
CA THR A 45 -20.08 -8.36 16.35
C THR A 45 -20.13 -8.12 14.85
N GLU A 46 -20.96 -8.88 14.15
CA GLU A 46 -21.26 -8.66 12.74
C GLU A 46 -22.59 -7.91 12.56
N HIS A 47 -22.62 -7.03 11.60
CA HIS A 47 -23.84 -6.36 11.17
C HIS A 47 -23.82 -6.16 9.65
N GLN A 48 -24.99 -5.97 9.08
CA GLN A 48 -25.14 -5.78 7.63
C GLN A 48 -25.61 -4.36 7.31
N ARG A 49 -25.12 -3.83 6.20
CA ARG A 49 -25.58 -2.59 5.61
C ARG A 49 -25.85 -2.78 4.12
N SER A 50 -26.88 -2.12 3.64
CA SER A 50 -27.18 -2.06 2.21
C SER A 50 -26.53 -0.82 1.60
N SER A 51 -25.97 -0.96 0.42
CA SER A 51 -25.43 0.15 -0.36
C SER A 51 -25.73 -0.07 -1.84
N ARG A 52 -26.09 0.98 -2.54
CA ARG A 52 -26.31 0.91 -3.98
C ARG A 52 -25.00 0.68 -4.74
N ASP A 53 -23.94 1.32 -4.30
CA ASP A 53 -22.61 1.25 -4.90
C ASP A 53 -21.57 0.94 -3.83
N VAL A 54 -20.57 0.17 -4.22
CA VAL A 54 -19.38 -0.14 -3.42
C VAL A 54 -18.14 0.27 -4.22
N VAL A 55 -17.29 1.09 -3.63
CA VAL A 55 -15.96 1.39 -4.18
C VAL A 55 -14.93 0.69 -3.30
N CYS A 56 -14.26 -0.31 -3.85
CA CYS A 56 -13.27 -1.11 -3.16
C CYS A 56 -11.86 -0.61 -3.50
N SER A 57 -11.10 -0.21 -2.48
CA SER A 57 -9.70 0.22 -2.61
C SER A 57 -8.69 -0.86 -2.20
N LEU A 58 -9.14 -2.08 -1.97
CA LEU A 58 -8.29 -3.23 -1.72
C LEU A 58 -7.64 -3.73 -3.02
N PRO A 59 -6.54 -4.48 -2.94
CA PRO A 59 -6.03 -5.20 -4.10
C PRO A 59 -7.12 -6.06 -4.76
N PRO A 60 -7.23 -6.08 -6.10
CA PRO A 60 -8.36 -6.70 -6.80
C PRO A 60 -8.59 -8.19 -6.45
N GLN A 61 -7.52 -8.94 -6.16
CA GLN A 61 -7.61 -10.34 -5.74
C GLN A 61 -8.38 -10.54 -4.43
N CYS A 62 -8.42 -9.54 -3.55
CA CYS A 62 -9.20 -9.59 -2.31
C CYS A 62 -10.72 -9.69 -2.55
N LEU A 63 -11.20 -9.36 -3.75
CA LEU A 63 -12.62 -9.56 -4.09
C LEU A 63 -13.04 -11.05 -4.00
N GLN A 64 -12.11 -11.96 -4.24
CA GLN A 64 -12.38 -13.41 -4.16
C GLN A 64 -12.58 -13.90 -2.72
N GLU A 65 -12.08 -13.14 -1.74
CA GLU A 65 -12.31 -13.42 -0.32
C GLU A 65 -13.62 -12.80 0.19
N LEU A 66 -14.11 -11.76 -0.51
CA LEU A 66 -15.30 -11.00 -0.11
C LEU A 66 -16.58 -11.45 -0.82
N ILE A 67 -16.46 -12.03 -2.01
CA ILE A 67 -17.59 -12.39 -2.86
C ILE A 67 -17.52 -13.90 -3.13
N GLU A 68 -18.66 -14.58 -2.94
CA GLU A 68 -18.75 -16.01 -3.20
C GLU A 68 -18.37 -16.36 -4.66
N PRO A 69 -17.65 -17.46 -4.88
CA PRO A 69 -17.10 -17.81 -6.19
C PRO A 69 -18.14 -17.92 -7.32
N ASP A 70 -19.34 -18.35 -7.01
CA ASP A 70 -20.48 -18.50 -7.94
C ASP A 70 -21.10 -17.15 -8.32
N GLN A 71 -20.88 -16.11 -7.51
CA GLN A 71 -21.36 -14.76 -7.75
C GLN A 71 -20.40 -13.90 -8.61
N LEU A 72 -19.13 -14.34 -8.71
CA LEU A 72 -18.15 -13.69 -9.59
C LEU A 72 -18.23 -14.29 -11.01
N PRO A 73 -18.35 -13.48 -12.08
CA PRO A 73 -18.29 -13.98 -13.45
C PRO A 73 -17.00 -14.77 -13.68
N GLN A 74 -17.11 -16.00 -14.22
CA GLN A 74 -16.00 -16.94 -14.36
C GLN A 74 -14.78 -16.32 -15.06
N GLY A 75 -15.00 -15.56 -16.15
CA GLY A 75 -13.91 -14.91 -16.88
C GLY A 75 -13.18 -13.86 -16.04
N TYR A 76 -13.91 -13.14 -15.18
CA TYR A 76 -13.32 -12.16 -14.28
C TYR A 76 -12.55 -12.84 -13.15
N ARG A 77 -13.08 -13.90 -12.56
CA ARG A 77 -12.39 -14.70 -11.55
C ARG A 77 -11.07 -15.25 -12.09
N LYS A 78 -11.09 -15.87 -13.29
CA LYS A 78 -9.84 -16.32 -13.94
C LYS A 78 -8.84 -15.21 -14.16
N ARG A 79 -9.30 -13.98 -14.43
CA ARG A 79 -8.42 -12.83 -14.57
C ARG A 79 -7.80 -12.43 -13.24
N LEU A 80 -8.56 -12.49 -12.13
CA LEU A 80 -8.04 -12.24 -10.79
C LEU A 80 -7.03 -13.33 -10.36
N ASP A 81 -7.29 -14.60 -10.66
CA ASP A 81 -6.38 -15.73 -10.38
C ASP A 81 -5.02 -15.59 -11.09
N ASN A 82 -5.04 -15.00 -12.30
CA ASN A 82 -3.84 -14.79 -13.11
C ASN A 82 -3.12 -13.46 -12.83
N LEU A 83 -3.49 -12.75 -11.78
CA LEU A 83 -2.72 -11.59 -11.33
C LEU A 83 -1.40 -12.08 -10.76
N HIS A 84 -0.32 -11.63 -11.37
CA HIS A 84 1.02 -12.03 -10.93
C HIS A 84 1.34 -11.51 -9.54
N GLU A 85 2.29 -12.15 -8.89
CA GLU A 85 2.77 -11.78 -7.58
C GLU A 85 3.18 -10.29 -7.55
N PRO A 86 2.66 -9.52 -6.60
CA PRO A 86 3.00 -8.11 -6.48
C PRO A 86 4.40 -7.93 -5.92
N SER A 87 4.96 -6.75 -6.12
CA SER A 87 6.18 -6.36 -5.45
C SER A 87 5.96 -6.14 -3.96
N GLY A 88 6.94 -6.52 -3.17
CA GLY A 88 7.09 -6.13 -1.78
C GLY A 88 8.26 -5.18 -1.59
N ALA A 89 8.44 -4.72 -0.37
CA ALA A 89 9.59 -3.92 0.00
C ALA A 89 10.26 -4.45 1.26
N LEU A 90 11.58 -4.31 1.30
CA LEU A 90 12.35 -4.30 2.53
C LEU A 90 12.58 -2.84 2.88
N VAL A 91 12.27 -2.46 4.11
CA VAL A 91 12.45 -1.09 4.57
C VAL A 91 13.25 -1.08 5.86
N LEU A 92 14.48 -0.56 5.78
CA LEU A 92 15.28 -0.27 6.95
C LEU A 92 14.80 1.04 7.56
N TYR A 93 14.40 1.00 8.81
CA TYR A 93 14.14 2.17 9.65
C TYR A 93 15.33 2.34 10.60
N GLY A 94 16.04 3.44 10.44
CA GLY A 94 17.23 3.73 11.21
C GLY A 94 17.19 5.09 11.88
N ALA A 95 17.95 5.22 12.95
CA ALA A 95 18.36 6.47 13.55
C ALA A 95 19.87 6.53 13.61
N VAL A 96 20.46 7.64 13.19
CA VAL A 96 21.91 7.86 13.19
C VAL A 96 22.26 9.19 13.84
N ARG A 97 23.49 9.31 14.32
CA ARG A 97 24.01 10.61 14.75
C ARG A 97 24.05 11.57 13.56
N ARG A 98 23.59 12.80 13.76
CA ARG A 98 23.56 13.83 12.70
C ARG A 98 24.95 14.24 12.23
N ASP A 99 25.92 14.33 13.15
CA ASP A 99 27.30 14.71 12.88
C ASP A 99 28.07 13.66 12.05
N ALA A 100 27.61 12.41 12.06
CA ALA A 100 28.16 11.35 11.22
C ALA A 100 27.72 11.43 9.76
N LEU A 101 26.67 12.18 9.43
CA LEU A 101 26.22 12.35 8.06
C LEU A 101 27.02 13.43 7.32
N PRO A 102 27.27 13.29 6.01
CA PRO A 102 27.88 14.33 5.19
C PRO A 102 27.11 15.66 5.31
N HIS A 103 27.82 16.78 5.46
CA HIS A 103 27.19 18.12 5.59
C HIS A 103 26.26 18.47 4.43
N SER A 104 26.53 17.99 3.22
CA SER A 104 25.73 18.21 2.02
C SER A 104 24.72 17.10 1.76
N CYS A 105 24.39 16.26 2.76
CA CYS A 105 23.51 15.12 2.56
C CYS A 105 22.11 15.55 2.16
N PRO A 106 21.64 15.25 0.94
CA PRO A 106 20.28 15.56 0.52
C PRO A 106 19.25 14.71 1.31
N GLY A 107 18.04 15.26 1.50
CA GLY A 107 16.96 14.57 2.23
C GLY A 107 16.41 13.33 1.51
N HIS A 108 16.65 13.20 0.19
CA HIS A 108 16.26 12.05 -0.62
C HIS A 108 17.40 11.67 -1.57
N LEU A 109 17.70 10.40 -1.59
CA LEU A 109 18.81 9.81 -2.33
C LEU A 109 18.34 8.53 -3.03
N GLN A 110 18.89 8.26 -4.20
CA GLN A 110 18.70 6.99 -4.88
C GLN A 110 20.06 6.44 -5.32
N ARG A 111 20.31 5.17 -5.02
CA ARG A 111 21.55 4.50 -5.39
C ARG A 111 21.26 3.19 -6.09
N GLY A 112 21.85 3.03 -7.29
CA GLY A 112 21.92 1.73 -7.94
C GLY A 112 23.01 0.88 -7.29
N CYS A 113 22.65 -0.33 -6.86
CA CYS A 113 23.59 -1.36 -6.42
C CYS A 113 23.08 -2.74 -6.86
N ALA A 114 24.00 -3.67 -7.09
CA ALA A 114 23.65 -5.02 -7.53
C ALA A 114 22.99 -5.82 -6.41
N SER A 115 23.41 -5.63 -5.18
CA SER A 115 22.86 -6.26 -3.99
C SER A 115 22.85 -5.24 -2.85
N PRO A 116 21.75 -5.11 -2.13
CA PRO A 116 20.47 -5.85 -2.21
C PRO A 116 19.55 -5.45 -3.37
N GLY A 117 19.94 -4.57 -4.23
CA GLY A 117 19.18 -3.94 -5.30
C GLY A 117 19.16 -2.42 -5.14
N PRO A 118 18.55 -1.68 -6.08
CA PRO A 118 18.49 -0.22 -6.01
C PRO A 118 17.86 0.24 -4.69
N LEU A 119 18.58 1.08 -3.95
CA LEU A 119 18.15 1.67 -2.69
C LEU A 119 17.55 3.05 -2.91
N PHE A 120 16.38 3.27 -2.35
CA PHE A 120 15.79 4.59 -2.18
C PHE A 120 15.89 5.00 -0.71
N VAL A 121 16.54 6.13 -0.43
CA VAL A 121 16.87 6.56 0.94
C VAL A 121 16.25 7.93 1.22
N SER A 122 15.60 8.05 2.37
CA SER A 122 15.08 9.31 2.90
C SER A 122 15.74 9.60 4.25
N ILE A 123 16.30 10.81 4.38
CA ILE A 123 16.96 11.26 5.60
C ILE A 123 16.23 12.51 6.11
N SER A 124 15.94 12.56 7.42
CA SER A 124 15.33 13.75 8.03
C SER A 124 16.27 14.94 7.96
N ARG A 125 15.71 16.14 7.79
CA ARG A 125 16.47 17.38 7.91
C ARG A 125 16.55 17.80 9.37
N GLU A 126 17.54 18.59 9.69
CA GLU A 126 17.61 19.19 11.02
C GLU A 126 16.42 20.13 11.25
N GLY A 127 15.80 20.03 12.42
CA GLY A 127 14.67 20.87 12.79
C GLY A 127 13.33 20.52 12.11
N ASP A 128 13.25 19.45 11.29
CA ASP A 128 11.99 19.05 10.63
C ASP A 128 11.02 18.24 11.54
N GLY A 129 11.39 18.03 12.79
CA GLY A 129 10.55 17.35 13.80
C GLY A 129 10.50 15.82 13.68
N ARG A 130 11.26 15.22 12.76
CA ARG A 130 11.29 13.76 12.56
C ARG A 130 12.35 13.03 13.40
N ALA A 131 13.26 13.77 14.00
CA ALA A 131 14.29 13.21 14.89
C ALA A 131 14.58 14.19 16.04
N PRO A 132 15.05 13.72 17.21
CA PRO A 132 15.61 14.57 18.25
C PRO A 132 16.81 15.40 17.75
N GLN A 133 17.14 16.46 18.46
CA GLN A 133 18.32 17.28 18.15
C GLN A 133 19.60 16.41 18.17
N GLY A 134 20.47 16.61 17.21
CA GLY A 134 21.71 15.85 17.05
C GLY A 134 21.53 14.44 16.44
N GLN A 135 20.30 14.09 16.06
CA GLN A 135 19.97 12.81 15.42
C GLN A 135 19.32 13.00 14.05
N ALA A 136 19.34 11.96 13.26
CA ALA A 136 18.61 11.88 12.00
C ALA A 136 17.89 10.54 11.87
N THR A 137 16.65 10.55 11.36
CA THR A 137 16.02 9.32 10.86
C THR A 137 16.55 9.02 9.46
N LEU A 138 16.84 7.75 9.20
CA LEU A 138 17.26 7.24 7.91
C LEU A 138 16.33 6.09 7.54
N ILE A 139 15.62 6.23 6.43
CA ILE A 139 14.71 5.20 5.91
C ILE A 139 15.25 4.78 4.56
N ALA A 140 15.61 3.49 4.42
CA ALA A 140 16.10 2.93 3.16
C ALA A 140 15.18 1.81 2.70
N SER A 141 14.72 1.86 1.46
CA SER A 141 13.84 0.85 0.89
C SER A 141 14.44 0.22 -0.37
N VAL A 142 14.16 -1.06 -0.55
CA VAL A 142 14.50 -1.84 -1.74
C VAL A 142 13.33 -2.77 -2.06
N PHE A 143 13.06 -2.99 -3.34
CA PHE A 143 12.03 -3.93 -3.78
C PHE A 143 12.47 -5.38 -3.59
N THR A 144 11.53 -6.25 -3.28
CA THR A 144 11.73 -7.69 -3.12
C THR A 144 10.47 -8.46 -3.54
N PRO A 145 10.58 -9.72 -4.03
CA PRO A 145 9.43 -10.60 -4.18
C PRO A 145 8.75 -10.85 -2.83
N THR A 146 7.41 -10.82 -2.80
CA THR A 146 6.66 -10.96 -1.54
C THR A 146 6.60 -12.40 -1.04
N GLY A 147 6.35 -13.35 -1.93
CA GLY A 147 6.10 -14.74 -1.57
C GLY A 147 7.25 -15.42 -0.84
N ASP A 148 8.48 -15.04 -1.18
CA ASP A 148 9.69 -15.56 -0.54
C ASP A 148 9.79 -15.23 0.95
N TRP A 149 9.16 -14.16 1.40
CA TRP A 149 9.19 -13.73 2.80
C TRP A 149 8.05 -14.29 3.63
N CYS A 150 6.87 -14.39 3.03
CA CYS A 150 5.67 -14.80 3.76
C CYS A 150 5.61 -16.31 4.04
N ARG A 151 6.26 -17.11 3.19
CA ARG A 151 6.27 -18.59 3.29
C ARG A 151 7.40 -19.16 4.13
N LEU A 152 8.39 -18.37 4.52
CA LEU A 152 9.53 -18.86 5.31
C LEU A 152 9.09 -19.37 6.69
N PRO A 153 9.63 -20.51 7.16
CA PRO A 153 9.57 -20.90 8.56
C PRO A 153 10.21 -19.82 9.47
N GLU A 154 9.76 -19.71 10.72
CA GLU A 154 10.19 -18.63 11.61
C GLU A 154 11.71 -18.52 11.79
N PRO A 155 12.47 -19.61 12.01
CA PRO A 155 13.92 -19.52 12.17
C PRO A 155 14.62 -18.97 10.92
N GLU A 156 14.25 -19.47 9.73
CA GLU A 156 14.82 -19.03 8.46
C GLU A 156 14.42 -17.56 8.14
N TYR A 157 13.20 -17.19 8.50
CA TYR A 157 12.74 -15.80 8.37
C TYR A 157 13.59 -14.84 9.21
N GLN A 158 13.85 -15.16 10.48
CA GLN A 158 14.64 -14.32 11.37
C GLN A 158 16.10 -14.25 10.92
N GLN A 159 16.67 -15.36 10.48
CA GLN A 159 18.01 -15.39 9.91
C GLN A 159 18.10 -14.47 8.68
N ARG A 160 17.24 -14.67 7.69
CA ARG A 160 17.21 -13.88 6.45
C ARG A 160 16.98 -12.40 6.72
N LYS A 161 16.08 -12.08 7.66
CA LYS A 161 15.81 -10.69 8.09
C LYS A 161 17.08 -10.04 8.64
N THR A 162 17.82 -10.74 9.49
CA THR A 162 19.08 -10.25 10.09
C THR A 162 20.17 -10.06 9.03
N GLU A 163 20.33 -11.02 8.12
CA GLU A 163 21.29 -10.95 7.02
C GLU A 163 21.02 -9.75 6.11
N MET A 164 19.75 -9.55 5.73
CA MET A 164 19.36 -8.43 4.87
C MET A 164 19.51 -7.08 5.57
N LEU A 165 19.21 -6.98 6.87
CA LEU A 165 19.46 -5.77 7.65
C LEU A 165 20.95 -5.39 7.59
N LYS A 166 21.84 -6.34 7.89
CA LYS A 166 23.29 -6.13 7.85
C LYS A 166 23.77 -5.73 6.45
N LEU A 167 23.24 -6.37 5.43
CA LEU A 167 23.59 -6.07 4.03
C LEU A 167 23.22 -4.63 3.65
N ILE A 168 22.01 -4.20 3.98
CA ILE A 168 21.54 -2.83 3.71
C ILE A 168 22.36 -1.82 4.53
N GLN A 169 22.62 -2.08 5.81
CA GLN A 169 23.45 -1.21 6.65
C GLN A 169 24.87 -1.08 6.08
N ALA A 170 25.52 -2.18 5.68
CA ALA A 170 26.85 -2.16 5.11
C ALA A 170 26.91 -1.33 3.81
N GLU A 171 25.87 -1.40 2.97
CA GLU A 171 25.81 -0.58 1.76
C GLU A 171 25.59 0.91 2.07
N LEU A 172 24.78 1.21 3.08
CA LEU A 172 24.57 2.58 3.56
C LEU A 172 25.84 3.15 4.22
N ASN A 173 26.54 2.36 5.04
CA ASN A 173 27.82 2.71 5.66
C ASN A 173 28.83 3.11 4.57
N ARG A 174 28.98 2.26 3.55
CA ARG A 174 29.90 2.54 2.44
C ARG A 174 29.50 3.79 1.65
N TRP A 175 28.21 3.97 1.42
CA TRP A 175 27.73 5.09 0.60
C TRP A 175 27.77 6.44 1.33
N LEU A 176 27.38 6.46 2.60
CA LEU A 176 27.28 7.68 3.40
C LEU A 176 28.49 7.90 4.30
N SER A 177 29.52 7.02 4.21
CA SER A 177 30.71 7.03 5.06
C SER A 177 30.37 6.98 6.56
N LEU A 178 29.37 6.15 6.92
CA LEU A 178 28.97 5.94 8.30
C LEU A 178 29.82 4.84 8.94
N GLU A 179 30.26 5.08 10.16
CA GLU A 179 30.84 4.05 11.02
C GLU A 179 29.73 3.34 11.81
N ASP A 180 30.03 2.15 12.32
CA ASP A 180 29.03 1.34 13.03
C ASP A 180 28.48 2.03 14.29
N ASP A 181 29.30 2.83 14.96
CA ASP A 181 28.91 3.62 16.14
C ASP A 181 28.01 4.82 15.82
N ALA A 182 27.87 5.19 14.55
CA ALA A 182 26.93 6.21 14.11
C ALA A 182 25.47 5.79 14.26
N TRP A 183 25.20 4.48 14.28
CA TRP A 183 23.84 3.94 14.37
C TRP A 183 23.33 3.92 15.81
N LEU A 184 22.24 4.64 16.06
CA LEU A 184 21.55 4.64 17.34
C LEU A 184 20.45 3.58 17.38
N HIS A 185 19.89 3.26 16.21
CA HIS A 185 18.88 2.23 16.04
C HIS A 185 18.85 1.76 14.58
N ALA A 186 18.56 0.49 14.36
CA ALA A 186 18.26 -0.05 13.04
C ALA A 186 17.33 -1.26 13.15
N GLU A 187 16.25 -1.26 12.35
CA GLU A 187 15.35 -2.39 12.21
C GLU A 187 14.93 -2.56 10.75
N LEU A 188 14.56 -3.78 10.36
CA LEU A 188 14.10 -4.10 9.01
C LEU A 188 12.64 -4.52 9.02
N ALA A 189 11.78 -3.77 8.34
CA ALA A 189 10.45 -4.24 7.96
C ALA A 189 10.54 -5.07 6.67
N THR A 190 9.73 -6.11 6.61
CA THR A 190 9.69 -7.08 5.51
C THR A 190 8.26 -7.23 5.00
N PRO A 191 8.03 -7.87 3.83
CA PRO A 191 6.67 -8.15 3.36
C PRO A 191 5.80 -8.85 4.40
N ARG A 192 6.34 -9.79 5.17
CA ARG A 192 5.60 -10.46 6.25
C ARG A 192 5.14 -9.50 7.35
N GLY A 193 5.99 -8.55 7.72
CA GLY A 193 5.62 -7.48 8.65
C GLY A 193 4.54 -6.56 8.08
N PHE A 194 4.69 -6.16 6.81
CA PHE A 194 3.69 -5.34 6.14
C PHE A 194 2.34 -6.04 6.01
N ALA A 195 2.32 -7.35 5.72
CA ALA A 195 1.07 -8.12 5.69
C ALA A 195 0.32 -8.05 7.03
N GLY A 196 1.05 -8.20 8.14
CA GLY A 196 0.46 -8.09 9.49
C GLY A 196 -0.10 -6.71 9.80
N TRP A 197 0.60 -5.64 9.40
CA TRP A 197 0.21 -4.27 9.69
C TRP A 197 -0.91 -3.74 8.78
N THR A 198 -0.87 -4.09 7.50
CA THR A 198 -1.77 -3.51 6.49
C THR A 198 -2.94 -4.41 6.12
N GLY A 199 -2.84 -5.71 6.42
CA GLY A 199 -3.78 -6.72 5.96
C GLY A 199 -3.73 -6.96 4.45
N ARG A 200 -2.74 -6.41 3.73
CA ARG A 200 -2.59 -6.61 2.29
C ARG A 200 -2.00 -8.00 1.98
N PRO A 201 -2.49 -8.69 0.95
CA PRO A 201 -1.99 -10.02 0.59
C PRO A 201 -0.47 -10.02 0.42
N ASN A 202 0.19 -10.94 1.13
CA ASN A 202 1.65 -11.09 1.13
C ASN A 202 2.44 -9.81 1.44
N GLY A 203 1.81 -8.81 2.09
CA GLY A 203 2.47 -7.54 2.40
C GLY A 203 2.90 -6.74 1.17
N MET A 204 2.15 -6.83 0.09
CA MET A 204 2.44 -6.11 -1.14
C MET A 204 2.53 -4.59 -0.93
N VAL A 205 3.48 -3.98 -1.60
CA VAL A 205 3.71 -2.54 -1.63
C VAL A 205 3.73 -2.08 -3.08
N GLY A 206 2.98 -1.01 -3.39
CA GLY A 206 2.98 -0.43 -4.72
C GLY A 206 2.07 -1.09 -5.75
N GLY A 207 1.08 -1.87 -5.31
CA GLY A 207 0.09 -2.45 -6.21
C GLY A 207 0.58 -3.67 -6.98
N LEU A 208 -0.08 -3.97 -8.09
CA LEU A 208 0.29 -5.06 -8.98
C LEU A 208 1.54 -4.70 -9.79
N GLY A 209 2.37 -5.71 -10.08
CA GLY A 209 3.57 -5.53 -10.90
C GLY A 209 3.25 -4.89 -12.26
N GLN A 210 3.99 -3.84 -12.58
CA GLN A 210 3.80 -3.04 -13.81
C GLN A 210 4.44 -3.74 -15.01
N HIS A 211 3.67 -4.62 -15.64
CA HIS A 211 4.09 -5.32 -16.85
C HIS A 211 3.26 -4.86 -18.06
N PRO A 212 3.83 -4.72 -19.27
CA PRO A 212 3.11 -4.25 -20.47
C PRO A 212 1.81 -4.99 -20.77
N SER A 213 1.75 -6.29 -20.46
CA SER A 213 0.52 -7.11 -20.63
C SER A 213 -0.62 -6.79 -19.66
N ARG A 214 -0.39 -5.88 -18.71
CA ARG A 214 -1.35 -5.53 -17.64
C ARG A 214 -1.55 -4.04 -17.45
N PHE A 215 -0.84 -3.23 -18.20
CA PHE A 215 -0.92 -1.78 -18.15
C PHE A 215 -1.60 -1.24 -19.40
N GLY A 216 -2.11 -0.02 -19.31
CA GLY A 216 -2.84 0.62 -20.39
C GLY A 216 -4.11 -0.16 -20.74
N PRO A 217 -4.31 -0.50 -22.03
CA PRO A 217 -5.53 -1.19 -22.49
C PRO A 217 -5.74 -2.59 -21.90
N PHE A 218 -4.67 -3.21 -21.41
CA PHE A 218 -4.70 -4.56 -20.83
C PHE A 218 -4.85 -4.55 -19.30
N GLY A 219 -4.79 -3.36 -18.68
CA GLY A 219 -4.95 -3.17 -17.25
C GLY A 219 -6.35 -3.56 -16.75
N LEU A 220 -6.47 -3.76 -15.44
CA LEU A 220 -7.78 -3.89 -14.81
C LEU A 220 -8.47 -2.53 -14.83
N ALA A 221 -9.75 -2.55 -15.24
CA ALA A 221 -10.58 -1.36 -15.18
C ALA A 221 -11.06 -1.11 -13.75
N GLY A 222 -11.29 0.16 -13.39
CA GLY A 222 -11.96 0.52 -12.14
C GLY A 222 -13.42 0.05 -12.10
N ARG A 223 -14.07 -0.05 -13.26
CA ARG A 223 -15.39 -0.65 -13.40
C ARG A 223 -15.27 -2.16 -13.45
N THR A 224 -15.89 -2.86 -12.50
CA THR A 224 -15.98 -4.32 -12.53
C THR A 224 -17.13 -4.79 -13.44
N PRO A 225 -17.18 -6.07 -13.83
CA PRO A 225 -18.34 -6.63 -14.54
C PRO A 225 -19.59 -6.75 -13.66
N MET A 226 -19.49 -6.43 -12.36
CA MET A 226 -20.61 -6.50 -11.42
C MET A 226 -21.21 -5.12 -11.23
N PRO A 227 -22.51 -4.91 -11.52
CA PRO A 227 -23.15 -3.61 -11.38
C PRO A 227 -22.99 -3.03 -9.97
N GLY A 228 -22.64 -1.75 -9.88
CA GLY A 228 -22.45 -1.03 -8.62
C GLY A 228 -21.19 -1.41 -7.82
N LEU A 229 -20.30 -2.26 -8.37
CA LEU A 229 -19.02 -2.55 -7.75
C LEU A 229 -17.88 -1.92 -8.56
N TRP A 230 -17.11 -1.08 -7.90
CA TRP A 230 -16.01 -0.31 -8.47
C TRP A 230 -14.72 -0.60 -7.75
N LEU A 231 -13.61 -0.49 -8.46
CA LEU A 231 -12.27 -0.58 -7.90
C LEU A 231 -11.54 0.76 -8.05
N CYS A 232 -10.68 1.06 -7.08
CA CYS A 232 -9.69 2.12 -7.17
C CYS A 232 -8.42 1.71 -6.39
N GLY A 233 -7.36 2.46 -6.52
CA GLY A 233 -6.12 2.22 -5.79
C GLY A 233 -4.92 1.98 -6.68
N ASP A 234 -3.83 1.55 -6.06
CA ASP A 234 -2.52 1.39 -6.66
C ASP A 234 -2.39 0.22 -7.65
N SER A 235 -3.29 -0.74 -7.57
CA SER A 235 -3.33 -1.91 -8.46
C SER A 235 -4.02 -1.65 -9.80
N LEU A 236 -4.53 -0.43 -10.02
CA LEU A 236 -5.22 0.00 -11.23
C LEU A 236 -4.47 1.14 -11.91
N HIS A 237 -4.76 1.36 -13.20
CA HIS A 237 -4.19 2.51 -13.92
C HIS A 237 -4.60 3.86 -13.26
N PRO A 238 -3.66 4.79 -13.05
CA PRO A 238 -2.28 4.83 -13.54
C PRO A 238 -1.23 4.14 -12.66
N GLY A 239 -1.60 3.56 -11.54
CA GLY A 239 -0.71 2.78 -10.70
C GLY A 239 -0.44 3.41 -9.33
N GLU A 240 0.73 3.16 -8.80
CA GLU A 240 1.12 3.51 -7.44
C GLU A 240 1.47 5.00 -7.24
N GLY A 241 1.74 5.33 -5.98
CA GLY A 241 2.09 6.68 -5.54
C GLY A 241 0.87 7.56 -5.28
N THR A 242 1.07 8.65 -4.54
CA THR A 242 -0.02 9.56 -4.13
C THR A 242 -0.80 10.10 -5.34
N ALA A 243 -0.11 10.48 -6.39
CA ALA A 243 -0.73 10.98 -7.63
C ALA A 243 -1.51 9.87 -8.34
N GLY A 244 -0.93 8.67 -8.46
CA GLY A 244 -1.54 7.53 -9.12
C GLY A 244 -2.83 7.07 -8.44
N VAL A 245 -2.80 6.85 -7.12
CA VAL A 245 -3.99 6.43 -6.37
C VAL A 245 -5.09 7.49 -6.34
N SER A 246 -4.71 8.78 -6.30
CA SER A 246 -5.67 9.88 -6.36
C SER A 246 -6.39 9.93 -7.71
N LEU A 247 -5.65 9.77 -8.81
CA LEU A 247 -6.24 9.74 -10.15
C LEU A 247 -7.07 8.47 -10.38
N SER A 248 -6.66 7.33 -9.83
CA SER A 248 -7.45 6.09 -9.83
C SER A 248 -8.80 6.28 -9.13
N ALA A 249 -8.79 6.89 -7.94
CA ALA A 249 -10.01 7.20 -7.19
C ALA A 249 -10.91 8.18 -7.95
N LEU A 250 -10.33 9.24 -8.53
CA LEU A 250 -11.06 10.20 -9.36
C LEU A 250 -11.73 9.54 -10.58
N ASN A 251 -11.01 8.63 -11.25
CA ASN A 251 -11.55 7.89 -12.40
C ASN A 251 -12.72 6.98 -11.98
N ALA A 252 -12.62 6.29 -10.85
CA ALA A 252 -13.72 5.49 -10.32
C ALA A 252 -14.96 6.37 -10.01
N CYS A 253 -14.77 7.52 -9.36
CA CYS A 253 -15.84 8.48 -9.09
C CYS A 253 -16.49 9.04 -10.37
N ARG A 254 -15.67 9.37 -11.37
CA ARG A 254 -16.19 9.86 -12.68
C ARG A 254 -17.06 8.82 -13.36
N GLN A 255 -16.59 7.58 -13.42
CA GLN A 255 -17.32 6.49 -14.06
C GLN A 255 -18.63 6.17 -13.31
N LEU A 256 -18.57 6.11 -11.98
CA LEU A 256 -19.74 5.89 -11.13
C LEU A 256 -20.79 7.01 -11.34
N LYS A 257 -20.38 8.27 -11.31
CA LYS A 257 -21.27 9.39 -11.53
C LYS A 257 -21.87 9.40 -12.93
N ALA A 258 -21.06 9.11 -13.96
CA ALA A 258 -21.55 9.00 -15.34
C ALA A 258 -22.61 7.90 -15.49
N GLU A 259 -22.42 6.74 -14.87
CA GLU A 259 -23.41 5.66 -14.85
C GLU A 259 -24.73 6.08 -14.17
N ARG A 260 -24.66 7.04 -13.25
CA ARG A 260 -25.81 7.61 -12.55
C ARG A 260 -26.41 8.83 -13.24
N GLY A 261 -25.93 9.21 -14.42
CA GLY A 261 -26.35 10.43 -15.11
C GLY A 261 -26.01 11.72 -14.37
N GLN A 262 -25.01 11.68 -13.47
CA GLN A 262 -24.60 12.82 -12.65
C GLN A 262 -23.27 13.39 -13.15
N PRO A 263 -23.13 14.71 -13.32
CA PRO A 263 -21.84 15.30 -13.65
C PRO A 263 -20.88 15.21 -12.46
N LEU A 264 -19.58 15.05 -12.74
CA LEU A 264 -18.55 15.28 -11.74
C LEU A 264 -18.34 16.79 -11.62
N SER A 265 -18.62 17.33 -10.45
CA SER A 265 -18.33 18.72 -10.11
C SER A 265 -17.29 18.81 -9.00
N PHE A 266 -16.35 19.72 -9.14
CA PHE A 266 -15.44 20.09 -8.06
C PHE A 266 -15.97 21.37 -7.44
N ARG A 267 -15.97 21.43 -6.10
CA ARG A 267 -16.19 22.70 -5.41
C ARG A 267 -14.93 23.55 -5.55
N SER A 268 -15.07 24.76 -6.02
CA SER A 268 -14.01 25.76 -6.05
C SER A 268 -13.66 26.22 -4.65
#